data_d5e545311859b9e176695252ff360aeb
#
_entry.id   d5e545311859b9e176695252ff360aeb
#
_cell.length_a   1.000
_cell.length_b   1.000
_cell.length_c   1.000
_cell.angle_alpha   90.00
_cell.angle_beta   90.00
_cell.angle_gamma   90.00
#
_symmetry.space_group_name_H-M   'P 1'
#
loop_
_entity.id
_entity.type
_entity.pdbx_description
1 polymer ?
#
loop_
_entity_poly.entity_id
_entity_poly.type
_entity_poly.pdbx_seq_one_letter_code
_entity_poly.pdbx_strand_id
1 'polypeptide(L)'
;MRSLLLTGILLFGPAAFAAGETGIGAMVGNPTGLNVKHWLSEKNAVDGGVAMSFGKKSNFSLHSDYLFHSEGALIFQDKHSLDLYYGIGGRMEFDDDIELGVRLPVGVAHRLENNEADVFGEIAPVVDFVGRAGLEVHLAVGARYYF
;
A
#
# COMPACT_ATOMS: atom_id res chain seq x y z
N MET A 1 -2.74 1.26 -35.59
CA MET A 1 -2.98 1.66 -34.18
C MET A 1 -3.29 0.44 -33.32
N ARG A 2 -2.41 -0.50 -33.33
CA ARG A 2 -2.56 -1.75 -32.56
C ARG A 2 -1.16 -2.16 -32.19
N SER A 3 -0.68 -1.91 -31.02
CA SER A 3 0.55 -2.51 -30.46
C SER A 3 1.30 -1.63 -29.46
N LEU A 4 0.60 -0.91 -28.60
CA LEU A 4 1.28 -0.09 -27.59
C LEU A 4 0.82 -0.35 -26.15
N LEU A 5 0.06 -1.42 -25.90
CA LEU A 5 -0.52 -1.68 -24.58
C LEU A 5 0.00 -2.95 -23.87
N LEU A 6 1.04 -3.58 -24.38
CA LEU A 6 1.48 -4.85 -23.78
C LEU A 6 2.92 -4.87 -23.24
N THR A 7 3.60 -3.73 -23.17
CA THR A 7 5.02 -3.75 -22.79
C THR A 7 5.27 -3.32 -21.33
N GLY A 8 4.23 -3.01 -20.57
CA GLY A 8 4.37 -2.51 -19.20
C GLY A 8 4.35 -3.54 -18.07
N ILE A 9 4.05 -4.80 -18.36
CA ILE A 9 3.81 -5.80 -17.29
C ILE A 9 5.00 -6.74 -17.05
N LEU A 10 6.03 -6.66 -17.86
CA LEU A 10 7.14 -7.65 -17.86
C LEU A 10 8.40 -7.24 -17.10
N LEU A 11 8.34 -6.17 -16.28
CA LEU A 11 9.51 -5.74 -15.50
C LEU A 11 9.58 -6.31 -14.07
N PHE A 12 8.61 -7.14 -13.68
CA PHE A 12 8.69 -7.88 -12.43
C PHE A 12 9.07 -9.32 -12.71
N GLY A 13 10.31 -9.54 -13.11
CA GLY A 13 10.85 -10.87 -13.24
C GLY A 13 10.95 -11.59 -11.89
N PRO A 14 10.97 -12.94 -11.88
CA PRO A 14 11.01 -13.70 -10.61
C PRO A 14 12.27 -13.46 -9.77
N ALA A 15 13.24 -12.71 -10.25
CA ALA A 15 14.47 -12.36 -9.52
C ALA A 15 14.27 -11.21 -8.51
N ALA A 16 13.10 -10.57 -8.46
CA ALA A 16 12.85 -9.42 -7.58
C ALA A 16 12.45 -9.79 -6.15
N PHE A 17 12.28 -11.08 -5.84
CA PHE A 17 11.75 -11.52 -4.55
C PHE A 17 12.82 -12.27 -3.75
N ALA A 18 13.65 -11.52 -3.01
CA ALA A 18 14.53 -12.10 -2.01
C ALA A 18 13.73 -12.56 -0.78
N ALA A 19 14.18 -13.65 -0.15
CA ALA A 19 13.49 -14.21 1.01
C ALA A 19 13.42 -13.21 2.17
N GLY A 20 12.25 -13.05 2.77
CA GLY A 20 12.04 -12.16 3.92
C GLY A 20 11.78 -10.70 3.55
N GLU A 21 11.86 -10.34 2.28
CA GLU A 21 11.67 -8.96 1.83
C GLU A 21 10.27 -8.69 1.27
N THR A 22 9.51 -9.72 0.99
CA THR A 22 8.15 -9.59 0.44
C THR A 22 7.13 -10.04 1.45
N GLY A 23 6.18 -9.18 1.74
CA GLY A 23 5.06 -9.46 2.62
C GLY A 23 3.74 -9.45 1.88
N ILE A 24 2.87 -10.39 2.21
CA ILE A 24 1.50 -10.45 1.72
C ILE A 24 0.57 -10.39 2.92
N GLY A 25 -0.48 -9.62 2.79
CA GLY A 25 -1.41 -9.48 3.88
C GLY A 25 -2.78 -8.98 3.47
N ALA A 26 -3.53 -8.61 4.47
CA ALA A 26 -4.87 -8.07 4.32
C ALA A 26 -5.00 -6.77 5.11
N MET A 27 -5.85 -5.90 4.63
CA MET A 27 -6.20 -4.66 5.31
C MET A 27 -7.71 -4.53 5.42
N VAL A 28 -8.13 -3.90 6.49
CA VAL A 28 -9.55 -3.64 6.80
C VAL A 28 -9.71 -2.16 7.04
N GLY A 29 -10.76 -1.62 6.50
CA GLY A 29 -11.09 -0.20 6.61
C GLY A 29 -11.70 0.31 5.32
N ASN A 30 -11.29 1.48 4.92
CA ASN A 30 -11.59 2.04 3.62
C ASN A 30 -10.27 2.42 2.93
N PRO A 31 -9.78 1.61 2.00
CA PRO A 31 -10.37 0.39 1.44
C PRO A 31 -10.10 -0.88 2.25
N THR A 32 -10.82 -1.96 1.94
CA THR A 32 -10.60 -3.30 2.48
C THR A 32 -10.12 -4.21 1.36
N GLY A 33 -9.06 -4.99 1.60
CA GLY A 33 -8.54 -5.87 0.56
C GLY A 33 -7.24 -6.55 0.90
N LEU A 34 -6.54 -6.97 -0.14
CA LEU A 34 -5.24 -7.63 -0.06
C LEU A 34 -4.12 -6.65 -0.36
N ASN A 35 -3.00 -6.83 0.30
CA ASN A 35 -1.85 -5.94 0.20
C ASN A 35 -0.57 -6.75 0.05
N VAL A 36 0.32 -6.28 -0.82
CA VAL A 36 1.66 -6.83 -1.00
C VAL A 36 2.64 -5.69 -0.77
N LYS A 37 3.70 -5.96 -0.04
CA LYS A 37 4.78 -5.00 0.20
C LYS A 37 6.12 -5.67 -0.07
N HIS A 38 6.99 -4.94 -0.74
CA HIS A 38 8.35 -5.41 -1.04
C HIS A 38 9.35 -4.34 -0.62
N TRP A 39 10.32 -4.75 0.19
CA TRP A 39 11.40 -3.89 0.64
C TRP A 39 12.47 -3.79 -0.44
N LEU A 40 12.79 -2.57 -0.85
CA LEU A 40 13.87 -2.26 -1.81
C LEU A 40 15.19 -2.03 -1.11
N SER A 41 15.14 -1.53 0.12
CA SER A 41 16.28 -1.25 0.97
C SER A 41 15.83 -1.28 2.43
N GLU A 42 16.71 -0.96 3.36
CA GLU A 42 16.35 -0.90 4.79
C GLU A 42 15.31 0.19 5.11
N LYS A 43 15.19 1.21 4.25
CA LYS A 43 14.32 2.36 4.50
C LYS A 43 13.21 2.53 3.47
N ASN A 44 13.35 1.91 2.31
CA ASN A 44 12.45 2.13 1.19
C ASN A 44 11.73 0.86 0.80
N ALA A 45 10.45 0.98 0.50
CA ALA A 45 9.64 -0.14 0.05
C ALA A 45 8.65 0.32 -1.02
N VAL A 46 8.15 -0.63 -1.78
CA VAL A 46 6.97 -0.44 -2.62
C VAL A 46 5.87 -1.33 -2.08
N ASP A 47 4.68 -0.83 -2.07
CA ASP A 47 3.53 -1.67 -1.80
C ASP A 47 2.48 -1.54 -2.89
N GLY A 48 1.54 -2.44 -2.85
CA GLY A 48 0.41 -2.42 -3.75
C GLY A 48 -0.74 -3.19 -3.16
N GLY A 49 -1.91 -2.92 -3.64
CA GLY A 49 -3.09 -3.59 -3.12
C GLY A 49 -4.22 -3.66 -4.12
N VAL A 50 -5.05 -4.65 -3.88
CA VAL A 50 -6.32 -4.87 -4.56
C VAL A 50 -7.38 -4.73 -3.49
N ALA A 51 -8.29 -3.79 -3.67
CA ALA A 51 -9.21 -3.45 -2.60
C ALA A 51 -10.63 -3.20 -3.12
N MET A 52 -11.57 -3.35 -2.22
CA MET A 52 -12.96 -3.00 -2.44
C MET A 52 -13.35 -1.93 -1.43
N SER A 53 -14.03 -0.91 -1.89
CA SER A 53 -14.61 0.11 -1.04
C SER A 53 -16.08 -0.19 -0.83
N PHE A 54 -16.50 -0.21 0.43
CA PHE A 54 -17.88 -0.42 0.81
C PHE A 54 -18.51 0.94 1.14
N GLY A 55 -19.40 1.38 0.32
CA GLY A 55 -20.15 2.61 0.48
C GLY A 55 -21.47 2.49 -0.25
N LYS A 56 -22.01 3.60 -0.73
CA LYS A 56 -23.24 3.62 -1.53
C LYS A 56 -23.10 2.82 -2.83
N LYS A 57 -21.86 2.61 -3.29
CA LYS A 57 -21.51 1.74 -4.42
C LYS A 57 -20.27 0.92 -4.04
N SER A 58 -20.27 -0.37 -4.36
CA SER A 58 -19.11 -1.24 -4.21
C SER A 58 -18.15 -0.96 -5.36
N ASN A 59 -16.97 -0.46 -5.06
CA ASN A 59 -15.94 -0.12 -6.05
C ASN A 59 -14.72 -1.01 -5.86
N PHE A 60 -14.15 -1.43 -6.96
CA PHE A 60 -12.89 -2.16 -6.99
C PHE A 60 -11.76 -1.17 -7.26
N SER A 61 -10.66 -1.27 -6.53
CA SER A 61 -9.52 -0.38 -6.71
C SER A 61 -8.20 -1.11 -6.67
N LEU A 62 -7.23 -0.54 -7.38
CA LEU A 62 -5.83 -0.91 -7.33
C LEU A 62 -5.05 0.30 -6.85
N HIS A 63 -4.04 0.06 -6.03
CA HIS A 63 -3.10 1.11 -5.66
C HIS A 63 -1.68 0.58 -5.60
N SER A 64 -0.72 1.48 -5.76
CA SER A 64 0.69 1.21 -5.58
C SER A 64 1.36 2.45 -5.02
N ASP A 65 2.16 2.27 -3.99
CA ASP A 65 2.82 3.35 -3.27
C ASP A 65 4.31 3.09 -3.15
N TYR A 66 5.09 4.16 -3.23
CA TYR A 66 6.50 4.15 -2.86
C TYR A 66 6.63 4.72 -1.44
N LEU A 67 7.23 3.96 -0.54
CA LEU A 67 7.23 4.25 0.89
C LEU A 67 8.64 4.52 1.41
N PHE A 68 8.73 5.50 2.31
CA PHE A 68 9.93 5.83 3.09
C PHE A 68 9.65 5.50 4.54
N HIS A 69 10.50 4.67 5.14
CA HIS A 69 10.37 4.23 6.53
C HIS A 69 11.42 4.87 7.42
N SER A 70 11.00 5.23 8.63
CA SER A 70 11.89 5.62 9.73
C SER A 70 11.74 4.59 10.84
N GLU A 71 12.73 3.72 10.98
CA GLU A 71 12.71 2.66 11.98
C GLU A 71 12.78 3.24 13.39
N GLY A 72 11.95 2.72 14.26
CA GLY A 72 11.94 3.10 15.66
C GLY A 72 11.64 4.56 15.94
N ALA A 73 10.97 5.26 15.01
CA ALA A 73 10.67 6.69 15.17
C ALA A 73 9.77 6.97 16.38
N LEU A 74 8.93 6.01 16.74
CA LEU A 74 8.05 6.09 17.91
C LEU A 74 8.40 4.95 18.86
N ILE A 75 8.86 5.27 20.05
CA ILE A 75 9.22 4.30 21.08
C ILE A 75 8.18 4.37 22.19
N PHE A 76 7.54 3.23 22.47
CA PHE A 76 6.61 3.07 23.58
C PHE A 76 7.21 2.16 24.64
N GLN A 77 7.28 2.63 25.89
CA GLN A 77 7.64 1.83 27.07
C GLN A 77 8.96 1.05 26.91
N ASP A 78 9.97 1.67 26.31
CA ASP A 78 11.35 1.13 26.15
C ASP A 78 11.47 -0.25 25.48
N LYS A 79 10.36 -0.91 25.17
CA LYS A 79 10.34 -2.27 24.59
C LYS A 79 9.66 -2.38 23.25
N HIS A 80 8.83 -1.42 22.88
CA HIS A 80 8.05 -1.47 21.65
C HIS A 80 8.37 -0.25 20.81
N SER A 81 8.96 -0.49 19.65
CA SER A 81 9.19 0.56 18.67
C SER A 81 8.19 0.44 17.52
N LEU A 82 7.67 1.56 17.09
CA LEU A 82 6.86 1.67 15.89
C LEU A 82 7.66 2.38 14.81
N ASP A 83 7.62 1.84 13.62
CA ASP A 83 8.17 2.49 12.45
C ASP A 83 7.14 3.48 11.91
N LEU A 84 7.60 4.68 11.64
CA LEU A 84 6.80 5.67 10.93
C LEU A 84 7.12 5.55 9.45
N TYR A 85 6.10 5.58 8.61
CA TYR A 85 6.30 5.61 7.17
C TYR A 85 5.40 6.63 6.49
N TYR A 86 5.85 7.12 5.37
CA TYR A 86 5.09 8.00 4.49
C TYR A 86 5.52 7.72 3.05
N GLY A 87 4.72 8.17 2.10
CA GLY A 87 5.06 7.93 0.71
C GLY A 87 4.17 8.66 -0.26
N ILE A 88 4.33 8.27 -1.50
CA ILE A 88 3.53 8.77 -2.60
C ILE A 88 3.18 7.59 -3.51
N GLY A 89 1.97 7.59 -3.99
CA GLY A 89 1.52 6.52 -4.87
C GLY A 89 0.38 6.93 -5.76
N GLY A 90 -0.12 5.95 -6.48
CA GLY A 90 -1.25 6.10 -7.38
C GLY A 90 -2.38 5.15 -7.03
N ARG A 91 -3.57 5.56 -7.37
CA ARG A 91 -4.78 4.76 -7.23
C ARG A 91 -5.54 4.75 -8.55
N MET A 92 -6.05 3.58 -8.88
CA MET A 92 -6.99 3.40 -9.99
C MET A 92 -8.26 2.74 -9.41
N GLU A 93 -9.38 3.37 -9.60
CA GLU A 93 -10.66 2.87 -9.14
C GLU A 93 -11.55 2.58 -10.32
N PHE A 94 -12.18 1.41 -10.28
CA PHE A 94 -13.10 0.94 -11.31
C PHE A 94 -14.52 0.98 -10.74
N ASP A 95 -15.27 1.94 -11.23
CA ASP A 95 -16.70 2.09 -11.04
C ASP A 95 -17.32 2.10 -12.44
N ASP A 96 -18.38 2.85 -12.67
CA ASP A 96 -18.93 3.07 -14.02
C ASP A 96 -17.88 3.67 -14.96
N ASP A 97 -16.99 4.49 -14.41
CA ASP A 97 -15.84 5.07 -15.11
C ASP A 97 -14.55 4.72 -14.37
N ILE A 98 -13.42 4.91 -15.04
CA ILE A 98 -12.10 4.76 -14.43
C ILE A 98 -11.71 6.07 -13.75
N GLU A 99 -11.40 6.01 -12.47
CA GLU A 99 -10.90 7.15 -11.71
C GLU A 99 -9.43 6.94 -11.39
N LEU A 100 -8.64 7.98 -11.59
CA LEU A 100 -7.20 7.99 -11.28
C LEU A 100 -6.92 9.06 -10.24
N GLY A 101 -6.09 8.71 -9.26
CA GLY A 101 -5.72 9.62 -8.20
C GLY A 101 -4.30 9.41 -7.72
N VAL A 102 -3.82 10.41 -6.99
CA VAL A 102 -2.54 10.37 -6.26
C VAL A 102 -2.84 10.15 -4.79
N ARG A 103 -2.14 9.20 -4.17
CA ARG A 103 -2.22 8.93 -2.73
C ARG A 103 -0.97 9.44 -2.03
N LEU A 104 -1.16 9.91 -0.80
CA LEU A 104 -0.07 10.29 0.10
C LEU A 104 -0.23 9.49 1.40
N PRO A 105 0.21 8.23 1.44
CA PRO A 105 0.06 7.42 2.65
C PRO A 105 1.00 7.89 3.75
N VAL A 106 0.49 7.88 4.98
CA VAL A 106 1.25 8.07 6.21
C VAL A 106 0.77 7.01 7.17
N GLY A 107 1.68 6.30 7.79
CA GLY A 107 1.30 5.23 8.69
C GLY A 107 2.34 4.86 9.71
N VAL A 108 1.95 3.93 10.54
CA VAL A 108 2.82 3.30 11.52
C VAL A 108 2.78 1.80 11.32
N ALA A 109 3.90 1.15 11.54
CA ALA A 109 4.01 -0.30 11.43
C ALA A 109 4.81 -0.85 12.60
N HIS A 110 4.40 -2.02 13.07
CA HIS A 110 5.11 -2.74 14.11
C HIS A 110 5.45 -4.13 13.60
N ARG A 111 6.74 -4.43 13.54
CA ARG A 111 7.21 -5.76 13.16
C ARG A 111 7.20 -6.66 14.40
N LEU A 112 6.62 -7.84 14.27
CA LEU A 112 6.54 -8.80 15.36
C LEU A 112 7.93 -9.37 15.68
N GLU A 113 8.11 -9.94 16.87
CA GLU A 113 9.41 -10.32 17.41
C GLU A 113 10.23 -11.25 16.51
N ASN A 114 9.57 -12.12 15.76
CA ASN A 114 10.23 -13.07 14.85
C ASN A 114 10.54 -12.48 13.47
N ASN A 115 10.23 -11.20 13.22
CA ASN A 115 10.38 -10.53 11.92
C ASN A 115 9.62 -11.17 10.75
N GLU A 116 8.72 -12.10 11.02
CA GLU A 116 7.95 -12.77 9.99
C GLU A 116 6.66 -12.06 9.63
N ALA A 117 6.18 -11.17 10.49
CA ALA A 117 4.92 -10.48 10.26
C ALA A 117 5.00 -9.04 10.74
N ASP A 118 4.17 -8.17 10.19
CA ASP A 118 3.94 -6.83 10.71
C ASP A 118 2.44 -6.55 10.83
N VAL A 119 2.12 -5.61 11.69
CA VAL A 119 0.81 -4.97 11.75
C VAL A 119 1.00 -3.50 11.44
N PHE A 120 0.04 -2.89 10.78
CA PHE A 120 0.16 -1.49 10.38
C PHE A 120 -1.18 -0.76 10.45
N GLY A 121 -1.09 0.54 10.62
CA GLY A 121 -2.21 1.46 10.49
C GLY A 121 -1.81 2.61 9.59
N GLU A 122 -2.70 3.00 8.69
CA GLU A 122 -2.40 3.96 7.65
C GLU A 122 -3.54 4.94 7.45
N ILE A 123 -3.19 6.19 7.23
CA ILE A 123 -4.07 7.23 6.73
C ILE A 123 -3.50 7.72 5.39
N ALA A 124 -4.33 7.80 4.37
CA ALA A 124 -3.88 8.20 3.05
C ALA A 124 -4.87 9.18 2.43
N PRO A 125 -4.53 10.48 2.40
CA PRO A 125 -5.23 11.41 1.54
C PRO A 125 -5.07 11.01 0.07
N VAL A 126 -6.15 11.08 -0.68
CA VAL A 126 -6.18 10.74 -2.10
C VAL A 126 -6.80 11.90 -2.86
N VAL A 127 -6.09 12.37 -3.86
CA VAL A 127 -6.59 13.40 -4.77
C VAL A 127 -6.86 12.76 -6.12
N ASP A 128 -8.12 12.67 -6.49
CA ASP A 128 -8.54 12.16 -7.78
C ASP A 128 -8.54 13.29 -8.81
N PHE A 129 -7.97 13.05 -9.97
CA PHE A 129 -7.84 14.05 -11.03
C PHE A 129 -8.42 13.58 -12.37
N VAL A 130 -8.69 12.29 -12.53
CA VAL A 130 -9.36 11.72 -13.71
C VAL A 130 -10.63 11.04 -13.26
N GLY A 131 -11.71 11.24 -13.99
CA GLY A 131 -13.03 10.77 -13.65
C GLY A 131 -13.74 11.80 -12.78
N ARG A 132 -13.94 11.46 -11.50
CA ARG A 132 -14.52 12.38 -10.53
C ARG A 132 -13.38 13.08 -9.77
N ALA A 133 -13.16 14.37 -10.03
CA ALA A 133 -12.18 15.14 -9.28
C ALA A 133 -12.64 15.33 -7.83
N GLY A 134 -11.75 15.09 -6.87
CA GLY A 134 -12.09 15.23 -5.47
C GLY A 134 -10.98 14.84 -4.54
N LEU A 135 -11.21 15.10 -3.25
CA LEU A 135 -10.32 14.71 -2.16
C LEU A 135 -11.02 13.66 -1.31
N GLU A 136 -10.36 12.54 -1.10
CA GLU A 136 -10.81 11.50 -0.18
C GLU A 136 -9.71 11.23 0.86
N VAL A 137 -10.09 10.64 1.99
CA VAL A 137 -9.15 10.19 3.00
C VAL A 137 -9.42 8.71 3.26
N HIS A 138 -8.41 7.90 3.06
CA HIS A 138 -8.46 6.46 3.33
C HIS A 138 -7.87 6.16 4.71
N LEU A 139 -8.53 5.29 5.46
CA LEU A 139 -8.09 4.78 6.75
C LEU A 139 -8.13 3.27 6.72
N ALA A 140 -7.02 2.64 7.01
CA ALA A 140 -6.95 1.18 7.03
C ALA A 140 -6.00 0.69 8.12
N VAL A 141 -6.29 -0.49 8.63
CA VAL A 141 -5.39 -1.27 9.48
C VAL A 141 -5.20 -2.64 8.84
N GLY A 142 -4.05 -3.23 9.02
CA GLY A 142 -3.78 -4.52 8.40
C GLY A 142 -2.63 -5.26 9.02
N ALA A 143 -2.38 -6.43 8.48
CA ALA A 143 -1.28 -7.28 8.85
C ALA A 143 -0.71 -7.96 7.61
N ARG A 144 0.60 -8.21 7.61
CA ARG A 144 1.31 -8.88 6.53
C ARG A 144 2.22 -9.95 7.10
N TYR A 145 2.41 -10.99 6.31
CA TYR A 145 3.37 -12.06 6.57
C TYR A 145 4.49 -11.98 5.53
N TYR A 146 5.73 -11.99 5.99
CA TYR A 146 6.93 -11.89 5.15
C TYR A 146 7.56 -13.25 4.92
N PHE A 147 7.97 -13.50 3.69
CA PHE A 147 8.61 -14.74 3.27
C PHE A 147 9.74 -14.50 2.29
#